data_43e2e72a04f72713310d889c0c061b95
#
_entry.id   43e2e72a04f72713310d889c0c061b95
#
_cell.length_a   1.000
_cell.length_b   1.000
_cell.length_c   1.000
_cell.angle_alpha   90.00
_cell.angle_beta   90.00
_cell.angle_gamma   90.00
#
_symmetry.space_group_name_H-M   'P 1'
#
loop_
_entity.id
_entity.type
_entity.pdbx_description
1 polymer ?
#
loop_
_entity_poly.entity_id
_entity_poly.type
_entity_poly.pdbx_seq_one_letter_code
_entity_poly.pdbx_strand_id
1 'polypeptide(L)'
;MPSTRLQLPRWIAALFVAIIALASLAALVAPQLQPKPFVGQTNVGVITAVVDAPDTAGRVGAKAPDFVWVKPDGSTTRLAALKGTPVVLNFWATWCKPCLAEMPRLEQAAASNPDIAFYEIDLDEDGGKVRGFFDSLQIAHLVPLIDVGTAVARRYGLGDGVPTTYFIDRDGIIRATSLGEMDATKIAAGLSTVMR
;
A
#
# COMPACT_ATOMS: atom_id res chain seq x y z
N MET A 1 7.26 64.55 41.92
CA MET A 1 6.98 64.09 40.56
C MET A 1 5.79 63.15 40.64
N PRO A 2 4.61 63.47 40.05
CA PRO A 2 3.44 62.62 40.12
C PRO A 2 3.57 61.50 39.07
N SER A 3 3.48 60.25 39.50
CA SER A 3 3.43 59.07 38.64
C SER A 3 2.09 59.00 37.95
N THR A 4 2.05 59.38 36.68
CA THR A 4 0.88 59.22 35.81
C THR A 4 0.67 57.73 35.52
N ARG A 5 -0.24 57.09 36.26
CA ARG A 5 -0.68 55.71 35.92
C ARG A 5 -1.48 55.81 34.64
N LEU A 6 -0.94 55.26 33.53
CA LEU A 6 -1.66 55.07 32.28
C LEU A 6 -2.82 54.07 32.55
N GLN A 7 -4.03 54.58 32.72
CA GLN A 7 -5.21 53.71 32.78
C GLN A 7 -5.63 53.37 31.35
N LEU A 8 -5.34 52.15 30.93
CA LEU A 8 -5.85 51.60 29.67
C LEU A 8 -7.37 51.62 29.69
N PRO A 9 -8.03 52.16 28.66
CA PRO A 9 -9.49 52.20 28.61
C PRO A 9 -10.05 50.77 28.60
N ARG A 10 -11.15 50.58 29.32
CA ARG A 10 -11.78 49.25 29.58
C ARG A 10 -12.08 48.46 28.34
N TRP A 11 -12.33 49.11 27.18
CA TRP A 11 -12.58 48.44 25.90
C TRP A 11 -11.31 47.77 25.33
N ILE A 12 -10.11 48.30 25.57
CA ILE A 12 -8.84 47.69 25.17
C ILE A 12 -8.61 46.42 26.00
N ALA A 13 -8.89 46.42 27.28
CA ALA A 13 -8.80 45.22 28.11
C ALA A 13 -9.79 44.13 27.66
N ALA A 14 -11.01 44.52 27.28
CA ALA A 14 -12.01 43.58 26.71
C ALA A 14 -11.57 42.96 25.36
N LEU A 15 -10.92 43.75 24.48
CA LEU A 15 -10.36 43.28 23.22
C LEU A 15 -9.22 42.28 23.45
N PHE A 16 -8.32 42.52 24.40
CA PHE A 16 -7.26 41.55 24.72
C PHE A 16 -7.80 40.23 25.27
N VAL A 17 -8.82 40.27 26.11
CA VAL A 17 -9.47 39.07 26.65
C VAL A 17 -10.15 38.28 25.52
N ALA A 18 -10.84 38.96 24.58
CA ALA A 18 -11.46 38.32 23.45
C ALA A 18 -10.44 37.67 22.49
N ILE A 19 -9.33 38.33 22.22
CA ILE A 19 -8.22 37.81 21.39
C ILE A 19 -7.60 36.57 22.02
N ILE A 20 -7.34 36.62 23.34
CA ILE A 20 -6.79 35.48 24.08
C ILE A 20 -7.79 34.30 24.06
N ALA A 21 -9.07 34.55 24.27
CA ALA A 21 -10.10 33.53 24.25
C ALA A 21 -10.21 32.86 22.84
N LEU A 22 -10.16 33.65 21.76
CA LEU A 22 -10.16 33.15 20.38
C LEU A 22 -8.89 32.37 20.05
N ALA A 23 -7.73 32.85 20.50
CA ALA A 23 -6.46 32.14 20.31
C ALA A 23 -6.42 30.80 21.10
N SER A 24 -6.99 30.78 22.31
CA SER A 24 -7.10 29.55 23.10
C SER A 24 -8.07 28.57 22.50
N LEU A 25 -9.20 29.05 21.94
CA LEU A 25 -10.15 28.20 21.22
C LEU A 25 -9.54 27.65 19.94
N ALA A 26 -8.81 28.47 19.18
CA ALA A 26 -8.08 28.04 18.00
C ALA A 26 -7.00 26.99 18.32
N ALA A 27 -6.29 27.14 19.44
CA ALA A 27 -5.29 26.18 19.89
C ALA A 27 -5.90 24.84 20.34
N LEU A 28 -7.15 24.85 20.84
CA LEU A 28 -7.88 23.64 21.22
C LEU A 28 -8.48 22.93 19.98
N VAL A 29 -8.86 23.66 18.95
CA VAL A 29 -9.52 23.12 17.74
C VAL A 29 -8.50 22.78 16.63
N ALA A 30 -7.37 23.49 16.56
CA ALA A 30 -6.34 23.27 15.55
C ALA A 30 -5.82 21.81 15.48
N PRO A 31 -5.59 21.10 16.59
CA PRO A 31 -5.18 19.69 16.55
C PRO A 31 -6.26 18.75 16.00
N GLN A 32 -7.54 19.16 16.10
CA GLN A 32 -8.67 18.38 15.60
C GLN A 32 -8.88 18.57 14.07
N LEU A 33 -8.39 19.70 13.53
CA LEU A 33 -8.48 20.05 12.12
C LEU A 33 -7.22 19.64 11.32
N GLN A 34 -6.16 19.21 12.00
CA GLN A 34 -5.04 18.61 11.31
C GLN A 34 -5.49 17.26 10.80
N PRO A 35 -5.38 16.98 9.48
CA PRO A 35 -5.56 15.63 9.00
C PRO A 35 -4.63 14.74 9.82
N LYS A 36 -5.20 13.72 10.47
CA LYS A 36 -4.40 12.75 11.22
C LYS A 36 -3.27 12.32 10.30
N PRO A 37 -1.99 12.36 10.74
CA PRO A 37 -0.92 11.81 9.93
C PRO A 37 -1.35 10.39 9.60
N PHE A 38 -1.48 10.10 8.31
CA PHE A 38 -1.85 8.80 7.79
C PHE A 38 -0.76 7.83 8.29
N VAL A 39 -1.11 6.99 9.26
CA VAL A 39 -0.23 5.91 9.71
C VAL A 39 -0.29 4.87 8.59
N GLY A 40 0.67 4.95 7.68
CA GLY A 40 0.73 4.16 6.48
C GLY A 40 0.77 5.04 5.24
N GLN A 41 1.72 5.99 5.15
CA GLN A 41 2.09 6.49 3.83
C GLN A 41 2.61 5.30 3.05
N THR A 42 1.78 4.81 2.13
CA THR A 42 2.11 3.68 1.28
C THR A 42 3.21 4.14 0.35
N ASN A 43 4.42 3.92 0.79
CA ASN A 43 5.59 4.20 0.00
C ASN A 43 5.66 3.16 -1.10
N VAL A 44 5.55 3.59 -2.33
CA VAL A 44 5.53 2.73 -3.52
C VAL A 44 6.95 2.26 -3.81
N GLY A 45 7.16 0.95 -3.90
CA GLY A 45 8.42 0.38 -4.38
C GLY A 45 8.46 0.36 -5.91
N VAL A 46 9.67 0.31 -6.47
CA VAL A 46 9.88 0.27 -7.93
C VAL A 46 10.65 -0.98 -8.30
N ILE A 47 10.07 -1.80 -9.18
CA ILE A 47 10.74 -2.99 -9.72
C ILE A 47 11.78 -2.52 -10.74
N THR A 48 13.01 -2.99 -10.56
CA THR A 48 14.16 -2.55 -11.36
C THR A 48 14.73 -3.64 -12.25
N ALA A 49 14.47 -4.91 -11.95
CA ALA A 49 14.95 -6.01 -12.75
C ALA A 49 14.09 -7.28 -12.57
N VAL A 50 13.98 -8.06 -13.64
CA VAL A 50 13.50 -9.45 -13.61
C VAL A 50 14.73 -10.34 -13.61
N VAL A 51 14.73 -11.38 -12.76
CA VAL A 51 15.81 -12.34 -12.71
C VAL A 51 15.41 -13.58 -13.48
N ASP A 52 16.01 -13.77 -14.63
CA ASP A 52 15.77 -14.95 -15.45
C ASP A 52 16.37 -16.21 -14.81
N ALA A 53 15.51 -17.23 -14.65
CA ALA A 53 15.94 -18.56 -14.25
C ALA A 53 15.13 -19.60 -15.03
N PRO A 54 15.77 -20.66 -15.57
CA PRO A 54 15.11 -21.59 -16.48
C PRO A 54 14.02 -22.45 -15.82
N ASP A 55 14.07 -22.59 -14.49
CA ASP A 55 13.11 -23.38 -13.69
C ASP A 55 11.90 -22.57 -13.20
N THR A 56 11.80 -21.28 -13.60
CA THR A 56 10.73 -20.38 -13.15
C THR A 56 9.67 -20.21 -14.24
N ALA A 57 8.41 -20.17 -13.83
CA ALA A 57 7.28 -19.86 -14.71
C ALA A 57 6.06 -19.37 -13.90
N GLY A 58 5.24 -18.52 -14.48
CA GLY A 58 4.00 -18.02 -13.87
C GLY A 58 2.87 -19.07 -13.89
N ARG A 59 3.11 -20.29 -13.43
CA ARG A 59 2.12 -21.39 -13.41
C ARG A 59 2.20 -22.20 -12.12
N VAL A 60 1.06 -22.77 -11.75
CA VAL A 60 0.96 -23.64 -10.56
C VAL A 60 1.95 -24.81 -10.65
N GLY A 61 2.62 -25.07 -9.54
CA GLY A 61 3.65 -26.10 -9.38
C GLY A 61 5.06 -25.68 -9.81
N ALA A 62 5.20 -24.52 -10.48
CA ALA A 62 6.51 -23.99 -10.83
C ALA A 62 7.03 -23.05 -9.73
N LYS A 63 8.35 -22.87 -9.70
CA LYS A 63 8.97 -21.81 -8.94
C LYS A 63 8.58 -20.45 -9.54
N ALA A 64 8.20 -19.53 -8.67
CA ALA A 64 7.79 -18.18 -9.08
C ALA A 64 8.95 -17.43 -9.77
N PRO A 65 8.71 -16.74 -10.89
CA PRO A 65 9.69 -15.83 -11.47
C PRO A 65 10.13 -14.79 -10.46
N ASP A 66 11.45 -14.60 -10.35
CA ASP A 66 12.04 -13.71 -9.37
C ASP A 66 12.28 -12.30 -9.96
N PHE A 67 12.14 -11.29 -9.13
CA PHE A 67 12.37 -9.91 -9.50
C PHE A 67 12.93 -9.09 -8.33
N VAL A 68 13.61 -8.00 -8.66
CA VAL A 68 14.27 -7.09 -7.72
C VAL A 68 13.52 -5.77 -7.71
N TRP A 69 13.31 -5.21 -6.51
CA TRP A 69 12.74 -3.88 -6.37
C TRP A 69 13.50 -3.02 -5.35
N VAL A 70 13.44 -1.71 -5.56
CA VAL A 70 13.90 -0.69 -4.62
C VAL A 70 12.73 -0.32 -3.72
N LYS A 71 12.94 -0.41 -2.42
CA LYS A 71 11.98 0.03 -1.41
C LYS A 71 12.03 1.56 -1.27
N PRO A 72 11.01 2.16 -0.65
CA PRO A 72 10.95 3.61 -0.41
C PRO A 72 12.12 4.17 0.40
N ASP A 73 12.72 3.36 1.26
CA ASP A 73 13.92 3.73 2.04
C ASP A 73 15.23 3.67 1.22
N GLY A 74 15.14 3.35 -0.08
CA GLY A 74 16.27 3.19 -0.99
C GLY A 74 16.96 1.83 -0.91
N SER A 75 16.58 0.96 0.01
CA SER A 75 17.14 -0.39 0.08
C SER A 75 16.58 -1.28 -1.04
N THR A 76 17.39 -2.24 -1.48
CA THR A 76 17.00 -3.18 -2.53
C THR A 76 16.69 -4.54 -1.93
N THR A 77 15.68 -5.22 -2.47
CA THR A 77 15.34 -6.59 -2.13
C THR A 77 14.82 -7.35 -3.36
N ARG A 78 14.55 -8.63 -3.22
CA ARG A 78 14.04 -9.50 -4.29
C ARG A 78 13.03 -10.51 -3.76
N LEU A 79 12.17 -11.05 -4.64
CA LEU A 79 11.17 -12.03 -4.24
C LEU A 79 11.80 -13.27 -3.58
N ALA A 80 12.90 -13.78 -4.12
CA ALA A 80 13.61 -14.93 -3.54
C ALA A 80 14.18 -14.69 -2.12
N ALA A 81 14.36 -13.44 -1.70
CA ALA A 81 14.78 -13.11 -0.33
C ALA A 81 13.67 -13.32 0.70
N LEU A 82 12.41 -13.48 0.26
CA LEU A 82 11.25 -13.76 1.12
C LEU A 82 11.08 -15.26 1.41
N LYS A 83 12.06 -16.09 1.04
CA LYS A 83 12.01 -17.53 1.35
C LYS A 83 11.70 -17.77 2.83
N GLY A 84 10.74 -18.65 3.11
CA GLY A 84 10.23 -18.89 4.46
C GLY A 84 8.94 -18.11 4.78
N THR A 85 8.59 -17.10 3.96
CA THR A 85 7.35 -16.32 4.09
C THR A 85 6.47 -16.61 2.89
N PRO A 86 5.20 -17.01 3.06
CA PRO A 86 4.27 -17.10 1.94
C PRO A 86 4.02 -15.72 1.34
N VAL A 87 3.76 -15.67 0.04
CA VAL A 87 3.56 -14.41 -0.70
C VAL A 87 2.31 -14.48 -1.53
N VAL A 88 1.53 -13.40 -1.51
CA VAL A 88 0.47 -13.12 -2.47
C VAL A 88 0.96 -12.01 -3.39
N LEU A 89 0.99 -12.29 -4.70
CA LEU A 89 1.26 -11.29 -5.73
C LEU A 89 -0.03 -11.04 -6.50
N ASN A 90 -0.57 -9.84 -6.40
CA ASN A 90 -1.71 -9.42 -7.20
C ASN A 90 -1.25 -8.41 -8.26
N PHE A 91 -1.52 -8.70 -9.54
CA PHE A 91 -1.27 -7.80 -10.65
C PHE A 91 -2.53 -7.00 -10.95
N TRP A 92 -2.40 -5.67 -10.98
CA TRP A 92 -3.53 -4.76 -11.04
C TRP A 92 -3.20 -3.43 -11.73
N ALA A 93 -4.18 -2.55 -11.87
CA ALA A 93 -3.99 -1.17 -12.28
C ALA A 93 -5.14 -0.28 -11.78
N THR A 94 -4.93 1.01 -11.67
CA THR A 94 -5.96 1.95 -11.18
C THR A 94 -7.14 2.10 -12.13
N TRP A 95 -6.99 1.81 -13.43
CA TRP A 95 -8.06 1.82 -14.43
C TRP A 95 -8.87 0.51 -14.49
N CYS A 96 -8.42 -0.54 -13.79
CA CYS A 96 -9.04 -1.85 -13.79
C CYS A 96 -10.18 -1.91 -12.75
N LYS A 97 -11.43 -1.76 -13.19
CA LYS A 97 -12.61 -1.76 -12.29
C LYS A 97 -12.72 -3.02 -11.41
N PRO A 98 -12.54 -4.25 -11.92
CA PRO A 98 -12.55 -5.46 -11.07
C PRO A 98 -11.43 -5.45 -10.01
N CYS A 99 -10.24 -4.91 -10.35
CA CYS A 99 -9.14 -4.77 -9.40
C CYS A 99 -9.53 -3.86 -8.22
N LEU A 100 -10.19 -2.72 -8.53
CA LEU A 100 -10.65 -1.79 -7.50
C LEU A 100 -11.69 -2.42 -6.58
N ALA A 101 -12.53 -3.30 -7.10
CA ALA A 101 -13.57 -3.96 -6.33
C ALA A 101 -13.01 -5.02 -5.35
N GLU A 102 -11.90 -5.69 -5.68
CA GLU A 102 -11.30 -6.70 -4.80
C GLU A 102 -10.33 -6.12 -3.76
N MET A 103 -9.75 -4.94 -4.01
CA MET A 103 -8.70 -4.33 -3.18
C MET A 103 -9.06 -4.23 -1.68
N PRO A 104 -10.27 -3.81 -1.25
CA PRO A 104 -10.63 -3.79 0.16
C PRO A 104 -10.65 -5.18 0.81
N ARG A 105 -10.97 -6.24 0.05
CA ARG A 105 -10.98 -7.62 0.56
C ARG A 105 -9.56 -8.16 0.70
N LEU A 106 -8.66 -7.80 -0.23
CA LEU A 106 -7.24 -8.13 -0.13
C LEU A 106 -6.60 -7.41 1.06
N GLU A 107 -6.91 -6.13 1.28
CA GLU A 107 -6.48 -5.38 2.46
C GLU A 107 -6.94 -6.05 3.76
N GLN A 108 -8.22 -6.45 3.85
CA GLN A 108 -8.73 -7.17 5.00
C GLN A 108 -8.02 -8.52 5.19
N ALA A 109 -7.76 -9.23 4.11
CA ALA A 109 -7.04 -10.51 4.15
C ALA A 109 -5.60 -10.32 4.64
N ALA A 110 -4.89 -9.30 4.16
CA ALA A 110 -3.54 -8.96 4.59
C ALA A 110 -3.50 -8.59 6.07
N ALA A 111 -4.41 -7.73 6.53
CA ALA A 111 -4.55 -7.36 7.94
C ALA A 111 -4.79 -8.57 8.88
N SER A 112 -5.52 -9.58 8.38
CA SER A 112 -5.85 -10.79 9.14
C SER A 112 -4.77 -11.88 9.10
N ASN A 113 -3.77 -11.75 8.22
CA ASN A 113 -2.72 -12.75 8.00
C ASN A 113 -1.32 -12.09 7.98
N PRO A 114 -0.83 -11.56 9.12
CA PRO A 114 0.43 -10.81 9.17
C PRO A 114 1.68 -11.64 8.82
N ASP A 115 1.58 -12.96 8.83
CA ASP A 115 2.66 -13.88 8.44
C ASP A 115 2.76 -14.11 6.92
N ILE A 116 1.87 -13.50 6.13
CA ILE A 116 1.84 -13.58 4.67
C ILE A 116 2.16 -12.20 4.10
N ALA A 117 3.08 -12.12 3.16
CA ALA A 117 3.40 -10.88 2.48
C ALA A 117 2.46 -10.64 1.28
N PHE A 118 1.83 -9.49 1.22
CA PHE A 118 0.94 -9.11 0.11
C PHE A 118 1.57 -7.99 -0.69
N TYR A 119 1.79 -8.24 -1.98
CA TYR A 119 2.33 -7.27 -2.93
C TYR A 119 1.35 -7.01 -4.06
N GLU A 120 1.10 -5.73 -4.31
CA GLU A 120 0.25 -5.22 -5.38
C GLU A 120 1.13 -4.71 -6.51
N ILE A 121 1.24 -5.50 -7.58
CA ILE A 121 2.11 -5.21 -8.73
C ILE A 121 1.33 -4.37 -9.73
N ASP A 122 1.61 -3.09 -9.78
CA ASP A 122 0.98 -2.14 -10.71
C ASP A 122 1.62 -2.21 -12.10
N LEU A 123 0.77 -2.13 -13.13
CA LEU A 123 1.18 -2.23 -14.53
C LEU A 123 1.69 -0.88 -15.10
N ASP A 124 2.88 -0.44 -14.67
CA ASP A 124 3.63 0.70 -15.24
C ASP A 124 2.92 2.06 -15.11
N GLU A 125 2.11 2.28 -14.07
CA GLU A 125 1.49 3.56 -13.83
C GLU A 125 2.42 4.50 -13.02
N ASP A 126 2.09 5.78 -12.98
CA ASP A 126 2.82 6.76 -12.18
C ASP A 126 2.71 6.45 -10.67
N GLY A 127 3.86 6.42 -9.98
CA GLY A 127 3.91 6.06 -8.56
C GLY A 127 3.14 7.02 -7.64
N GLY A 128 2.99 8.29 -8.03
CA GLY A 128 2.16 9.25 -7.32
C GLY A 128 0.67 8.93 -7.46
N LYS A 129 0.24 8.48 -8.64
CA LYS A 129 -1.13 8.01 -8.90
C LYS A 129 -1.47 6.78 -8.07
N VAL A 130 -0.58 5.78 -8.07
CA VAL A 130 -0.74 4.55 -7.26
C VAL A 130 -0.81 4.88 -5.78
N ARG A 131 0.10 5.74 -5.28
CA ARG A 131 0.08 6.20 -3.90
C ARG A 131 -1.23 6.90 -3.54
N GLY A 132 -1.66 7.87 -4.34
CA GLY A 132 -2.91 8.59 -4.11
C GLY A 132 -4.13 7.67 -4.07
N PHE A 133 -4.13 6.60 -4.88
CA PHE A 133 -5.16 5.57 -4.85
C PHE A 133 -5.16 4.80 -3.52
N PHE A 134 -4.01 4.29 -3.07
CA PHE A 134 -3.87 3.59 -1.80
C PHE A 134 -4.26 4.47 -0.61
N ASP A 135 -3.81 5.72 -0.61
CA ASP A 135 -4.16 6.71 0.42
C ASP A 135 -5.68 6.96 0.48
N SER A 136 -6.34 7.06 -0.69
CA SER A 136 -7.79 7.29 -0.77
C SER A 136 -8.63 6.15 -0.20
N LEU A 137 -8.15 4.91 -0.30
CA LEU A 137 -8.78 3.71 0.24
C LEU A 137 -8.28 3.32 1.64
N GLN A 138 -7.33 4.09 2.22
CA GLN A 138 -6.73 3.81 3.52
C GLN A 138 -6.09 2.40 3.60
N ILE A 139 -5.46 1.95 2.50
CA ILE A 139 -4.75 0.68 2.43
C ILE A 139 -3.45 0.78 3.22
N ALA A 140 -3.22 -0.14 4.15
CA ALA A 140 -2.09 -0.11 5.07
C ALA A 140 -1.27 -1.42 5.12
N HIS A 141 -1.83 -2.55 4.68
CA HIS A 141 -1.20 -3.87 4.78
C HIS A 141 -0.77 -4.43 3.43
N LEU A 142 -1.23 -3.83 2.31
CA LEU A 142 -0.79 -4.19 0.97
C LEU A 142 0.42 -3.34 0.58
N VAL A 143 1.42 -3.95 -0.07
CA VAL A 143 2.65 -3.27 -0.49
C VAL A 143 2.63 -3.02 -2.00
N PRO A 144 2.46 -1.77 -2.46
CA PRO A 144 2.45 -1.46 -3.89
C PRO A 144 3.84 -1.44 -4.49
N LEU A 145 3.98 -2.08 -5.66
CA LEU A 145 5.20 -2.09 -6.47
C LEU A 145 4.86 -1.71 -7.91
N ILE A 146 5.63 -0.82 -8.51
CA ILE A 146 5.48 -0.47 -9.93
C ILE A 146 6.33 -1.42 -10.79
N ASP A 147 5.69 -2.12 -11.71
CA ASP A 147 6.35 -2.97 -12.72
C ASP A 147 6.66 -2.16 -13.96
N VAL A 148 7.79 -1.44 -13.93
CA VAL A 148 8.21 -0.56 -15.04
C VAL A 148 8.32 -1.35 -16.34
N GLY A 149 7.57 -0.88 -17.36
CA GLY A 149 7.49 -1.52 -18.66
C GLY A 149 6.84 -2.91 -18.62
N THR A 150 6.12 -3.27 -17.58
CA THR A 150 5.39 -4.55 -17.41
C THR A 150 6.25 -5.81 -17.57
N ALA A 151 7.52 -5.72 -17.16
CA ALA A 151 8.48 -6.80 -17.37
C ALA A 151 8.18 -8.05 -16.54
N VAL A 152 7.76 -7.85 -15.27
CA VAL A 152 7.35 -8.94 -14.38
C VAL A 152 6.03 -9.54 -14.85
N ALA A 153 5.05 -8.71 -15.21
CA ALA A 153 3.76 -9.18 -15.73
C ALA A 153 3.95 -10.10 -16.96
N ARG A 154 4.79 -9.71 -17.92
CA ARG A 154 5.14 -10.56 -19.06
C ARG A 154 5.82 -11.86 -18.63
N ARG A 155 6.72 -11.80 -17.65
CA ARG A 155 7.44 -13.00 -17.16
C ARG A 155 6.52 -14.00 -16.46
N TYR A 156 5.46 -13.48 -15.79
CA TYR A 156 4.39 -14.28 -15.20
C TYR A 156 3.36 -14.77 -16.25
N GLY A 157 3.45 -14.29 -17.47
CA GLY A 157 2.57 -14.71 -18.56
C GLY A 157 1.16 -14.15 -18.48
N LEU A 158 1.00 -12.96 -17.88
CA LEU A 158 -0.32 -12.37 -17.65
C LEU A 158 -1.10 -12.09 -18.95
N GLY A 159 -0.45 -11.80 -20.06
CA GLY A 159 -1.14 -11.22 -21.22
C GLY A 159 -1.83 -9.91 -20.84
N ASP A 160 -3.09 -9.74 -21.27
CA ASP A 160 -3.91 -8.57 -20.96
C ASP A 160 -4.81 -8.78 -19.73
N GLY A 161 -4.55 -9.83 -18.93
CA GLY A 161 -5.46 -10.29 -17.87
C GLY A 161 -5.17 -9.69 -16.49
N VAL A 162 -5.83 -8.60 -16.13
CA VAL A 162 -5.88 -8.11 -14.74
C VAL A 162 -7.33 -8.03 -14.24
N PRO A 163 -7.56 -8.30 -12.94
CA PRO A 163 -6.58 -8.73 -11.95
C PRO A 163 -6.14 -10.18 -12.13
N THR A 164 -4.88 -10.46 -11.83
CA THR A 164 -4.37 -11.83 -11.73
C THR A 164 -3.56 -11.98 -10.45
N THR A 165 -3.92 -12.97 -9.62
CA THR A 165 -3.28 -13.21 -8.33
C THR A 165 -2.56 -14.54 -8.31
N TYR A 166 -1.35 -14.55 -7.76
CA TYR A 166 -0.54 -15.74 -7.51
C TYR A 166 -0.35 -15.94 -6.01
N PHE A 167 -0.59 -17.16 -5.56
CA PHE A 167 -0.34 -17.59 -4.18
C PHE A 167 0.91 -18.45 -4.16
N ILE A 168 1.95 -17.98 -3.47
CA ILE A 168 3.30 -18.55 -3.46
C ILE A 168 3.59 -19.03 -2.05
N ASP A 169 4.05 -20.26 -1.91
CA ASP A 169 4.39 -20.83 -0.61
C ASP A 169 5.77 -20.41 -0.09
N ARG A 170 6.13 -20.90 1.08
CA ARG A 170 7.41 -20.63 1.79
C ARG A 170 8.65 -21.05 1.00
N ASP A 171 8.51 -21.96 0.06
CA ASP A 171 9.60 -22.45 -0.81
C ASP A 171 9.70 -21.67 -2.13
N GLY A 172 8.79 -20.72 -2.35
CA GLY A 172 8.72 -19.92 -3.57
C GLY A 172 8.00 -20.62 -4.72
N ILE A 173 7.19 -21.65 -4.44
CA ILE A 173 6.41 -22.39 -5.43
C ILE A 173 5.01 -21.80 -5.50
N ILE A 174 4.53 -21.53 -6.72
CA ILE A 174 3.16 -21.09 -6.97
C ILE A 174 2.22 -22.25 -6.68
N ARG A 175 1.32 -22.10 -5.70
CA ARG A 175 0.36 -23.13 -5.29
C ARG A 175 -1.03 -22.92 -5.86
N ALA A 176 -1.41 -21.68 -6.14
CA ALA A 176 -2.66 -21.34 -6.78
C ALA A 176 -2.52 -20.05 -7.59
N THR A 177 -3.40 -19.89 -8.58
CA THR A 177 -3.58 -18.65 -9.35
C THR A 177 -5.06 -18.34 -9.49
N SER A 178 -5.40 -17.06 -9.53
CA SER A 178 -6.76 -16.58 -9.81
C SER A 178 -6.71 -15.52 -10.88
N LEU A 179 -7.50 -15.69 -11.94
CA LEU A 179 -7.74 -14.68 -12.96
C LEU A 179 -9.11 -14.04 -12.73
N GLY A 180 -9.17 -12.72 -12.80
CA GLY A 180 -10.36 -11.93 -12.53
C GLY A 180 -10.60 -11.68 -11.05
N GLU A 181 -11.60 -10.85 -10.75
CA GLU A 181 -11.97 -10.41 -9.40
C GLU A 181 -12.15 -11.60 -8.43
N MET A 182 -11.57 -11.45 -7.25
CA MET A 182 -11.74 -12.40 -6.16
C MET A 182 -12.71 -11.87 -5.10
N ASP A 183 -13.65 -12.74 -4.71
CA ASP A 183 -14.42 -12.60 -3.49
C ASP A 183 -13.66 -13.16 -2.27
N ALA A 184 -14.22 -12.98 -1.08
CA ALA A 184 -13.59 -13.46 0.16
C ALA A 184 -13.37 -14.99 0.17
N THR A 185 -14.22 -15.76 -0.49
CA THR A 185 -14.12 -17.23 -0.56
C THR A 185 -12.93 -17.64 -1.41
N LYS A 186 -12.75 -17.03 -2.57
CA LYS A 186 -11.60 -17.28 -3.46
C LYS A 186 -10.28 -16.89 -2.78
N ILE A 187 -10.25 -15.73 -2.11
CA ILE A 187 -9.06 -15.29 -1.36
C ILE A 187 -8.72 -16.32 -0.27
N ALA A 188 -9.69 -16.71 0.56
CA ALA A 188 -9.47 -17.71 1.62
C ALA A 188 -9.01 -19.07 1.05
N ALA A 189 -9.59 -19.52 -0.07
CA ALA A 189 -9.16 -20.73 -0.72
C ALA A 189 -7.70 -20.65 -1.21
N GLY A 190 -7.29 -19.54 -1.84
CA GLY A 190 -5.92 -19.32 -2.26
C GLY A 190 -4.95 -19.31 -1.08
N LEU A 191 -5.25 -18.58 -0.01
CA LEU A 191 -4.43 -18.51 1.21
C LEU A 191 -4.25 -19.89 1.85
N SER A 192 -5.29 -20.73 1.87
CA SER A 192 -5.20 -22.08 2.44
C SER A 192 -4.18 -22.98 1.74
N THR A 193 -3.82 -22.68 0.49
CA THR A 193 -2.82 -23.46 -0.28
C THR A 193 -1.38 -23.16 0.13
N VAL A 194 -1.12 -22.01 0.76
CA VAL A 194 0.24 -21.53 1.09
C VAL A 194 0.54 -21.50 2.58
N MET A 195 -0.47 -21.71 3.43
CA MET A 195 -0.32 -21.78 4.90
C MET A 195 0.07 -23.16 5.45
N ARG A 196 0.25 -24.14 4.56
CA ARG A 196 0.60 -25.53 4.93
C ARG A 196 2.07 -25.73 5.18
#